data_46296b239a33cb11879c83e744ea56eb
#
_entry.id   46296b239a33cb11879c83e744ea56eb
#
_cell.length_a   1.000
_cell.length_b   1.000
_cell.length_c   1.000
_cell.angle_alpha   90.00
_cell.angle_beta   90.00
_cell.angle_gamma   90.00
#
_symmetry.space_group_name_H-M   'P 1'
#
loop_
_entity.id
_entity.type
_entity.pdbx_description
1 polymer ?
#
loop_
_entity_poly.entity_id
_entity_poly.type
_entity_poly.pdbx_seq_one_letter_code
_entity_poly.pdbx_strand_id
1 'polypeptide(L)'
;MVDAQLIEAFRRDGAVCVRGVLSADEVMLVEQGIERNLAAPSDRALVASRDNDPGRFFEDFCNWGAIGEFERVIRTSGIAADAGDLMGSDFVRLFHDHVLVKEAGTRQRTPWHQDQPYYNVDGSQTCSVWIPVDPVPRESTLEFVAGSHLGPWLMPRTFMDQQAKWFPEGSLQDLPDIEANRDEFEILAWELEPGDSVFFHMLTLHAAGGATRRRRAFSVRFLGDDATHAPRAWKTSPEFPGLVDELPAGAPLEHPLFPLVWP
;
A
#
# COMPACT_ATOMS: atom_id res chain seq x y z
N MET A 1 -0.88 1.05 19.69
CA MET A 1 -0.86 -0.41 19.99
C MET A 1 -2.21 -0.98 19.62
N VAL A 2 -2.24 -1.89 18.69
CA VAL A 2 -3.47 -2.57 18.27
C VAL A 2 -3.96 -3.51 19.37
N ASP A 3 -5.26 -3.69 19.49
CA ASP A 3 -5.88 -4.60 20.45
C ASP A 3 -6.20 -5.96 19.80
N ALA A 4 -6.59 -6.92 20.64
CA ALA A 4 -6.92 -8.27 20.18
C ALA A 4 -8.10 -8.31 19.19
N GLN A 5 -9.03 -7.34 19.25
CA GLN A 5 -10.17 -7.29 18.34
C GLN A 5 -9.73 -6.84 16.95
N LEU A 6 -8.80 -5.89 16.86
CA LEU A 6 -8.20 -5.45 15.60
C LEU A 6 -7.35 -6.55 14.96
N ILE A 7 -6.59 -7.31 15.78
CA ILE A 7 -5.82 -8.47 15.28
C ILE A 7 -6.75 -9.55 14.69
N GLU A 8 -7.82 -9.88 15.39
CA GLU A 8 -8.83 -10.82 14.89
C GLU A 8 -9.52 -10.33 13.62
N ALA A 9 -9.88 -9.04 13.56
CA ALA A 9 -10.48 -8.43 12.39
C ALA A 9 -9.50 -8.43 11.20
N PHE A 10 -8.22 -8.09 11.40
CA PHE A 10 -7.21 -8.16 10.36
C PHE A 10 -7.05 -9.58 9.79
N ARG A 11 -7.01 -10.59 10.66
CA ARG A 11 -6.92 -12.00 10.23
C ARG A 11 -8.14 -12.47 9.45
N ARG A 12 -9.33 -12.01 9.83
CA ARG A 12 -10.60 -12.39 9.20
C ARG A 12 -10.84 -11.63 7.90
N ASP A 13 -10.68 -10.31 7.93
CA ASP A 13 -11.13 -9.40 6.88
C ASP A 13 -9.99 -8.95 5.97
N GLY A 14 -8.75 -8.99 6.44
CA GLY A 14 -7.56 -8.55 5.72
C GLY A 14 -7.34 -7.04 5.72
N ALA A 15 -8.21 -6.25 6.36
CA ALA A 15 -8.05 -4.79 6.51
C ALA A 15 -8.70 -4.29 7.78
N VAL A 16 -8.05 -3.32 8.46
CA VAL A 16 -8.56 -2.66 9.66
C VAL A 16 -8.21 -1.18 9.66
N CYS A 17 -9.06 -0.37 10.26
CA CYS A 17 -8.78 1.04 10.54
C CYS A 17 -8.31 1.18 11.98
N VAL A 18 -7.12 1.75 12.18
CA VAL A 18 -6.57 2.11 13.49
C VAL A 18 -6.69 3.61 13.67
N ARG A 19 -7.47 4.03 14.69
CA ARG A 19 -7.73 5.44 14.95
C ARG A 19 -6.61 6.06 15.78
N GLY A 20 -6.19 7.28 15.39
CA GLY A 20 -5.22 8.05 16.15
C GLY A 20 -3.87 7.36 16.33
N VAL A 21 -3.43 6.54 15.36
CA VAL A 21 -2.16 5.82 15.43
C VAL A 21 -0.96 6.78 15.33
N LEU A 22 -1.13 7.91 14.62
CA LEU A 22 -0.13 8.97 14.55
C LEU A 22 -0.57 10.19 15.38
N SER A 23 0.36 10.77 16.10
CA SER A 23 0.21 12.09 16.72
C SER A 23 0.16 13.21 15.68
N ALA A 24 -0.29 14.40 16.09
CA ALA A 24 -0.31 15.58 15.21
C ALA A 24 1.08 15.95 14.67
N ASP A 25 2.13 15.77 15.46
CA ASP A 25 3.51 16.04 15.05
C ASP A 25 3.98 15.02 13.99
N GLU A 26 3.60 13.77 14.11
CA GLU A 26 3.92 12.72 13.13
C GLU A 26 3.15 12.92 11.82
N VAL A 27 1.87 13.30 11.89
CA VAL A 27 1.08 13.69 10.71
C VAL A 27 1.75 14.86 9.99
N MET A 28 2.20 15.88 10.72
CA MET A 28 2.90 17.02 10.15
C MET A 28 4.23 16.61 9.50
N LEU A 29 4.96 15.64 10.05
CA LEU A 29 6.16 15.10 9.42
C LEU A 29 5.83 14.41 8.09
N VAL A 30 4.77 13.59 8.06
CA VAL A 30 4.33 12.94 6.81
C VAL A 30 3.95 13.99 5.77
N GLU A 31 3.20 15.02 6.16
CA GLU A 31 2.82 16.12 5.28
C GLU A 31 4.05 16.85 4.70
N GLN A 32 5.01 17.20 5.55
CA GLN A 32 6.27 17.84 5.12
C GLN A 32 7.05 16.94 4.15
N GLY A 33 7.13 15.63 4.42
CA GLY A 33 7.76 14.66 3.53
C GLY A 33 7.09 14.60 2.16
N ILE A 34 5.76 14.58 2.11
CA ILE A 34 4.99 14.61 0.86
C ILE A 34 5.25 15.90 0.08
N GLU A 35 5.20 17.06 0.72
CA GLU A 35 5.46 18.35 0.04
C GLU A 35 6.90 18.43 -0.46
N ARG A 36 7.89 17.89 0.27
CA ARG A 36 9.28 17.78 -0.20
C ARG A 36 9.39 16.87 -1.43
N ASN A 37 8.70 15.73 -1.43
CA ASN A 37 8.68 14.81 -2.58
C ASN A 37 8.02 15.45 -3.81
N LEU A 38 6.92 16.17 -3.63
CA LEU A 38 6.26 16.91 -4.71
C LEU A 38 7.15 18.02 -5.32
N ALA A 39 7.97 18.67 -4.49
CA ALA A 39 8.89 19.71 -4.94
C ALA A 39 10.12 19.15 -5.67
N ALA A 40 10.55 17.93 -5.34
CA ALA A 40 11.69 17.25 -5.94
C ALA A 40 11.36 15.74 -6.11
N PRO A 41 10.56 15.38 -7.12
CA PRO A 41 10.19 14.01 -7.37
C PRO A 41 11.39 13.13 -7.73
N SER A 42 11.32 11.84 -7.40
CA SER A 42 12.33 10.86 -7.81
C SER A 42 12.16 10.45 -9.28
N ASP A 43 13.13 9.69 -9.81
CA ASP A 43 13.03 9.08 -11.14
C ASP A 43 11.92 8.01 -11.24
N ARG A 44 11.33 7.62 -10.10
CA ARG A 44 10.21 6.67 -10.02
C ARG A 44 8.85 7.36 -10.04
N ALA A 45 8.83 8.70 -9.99
CA ALA A 45 7.60 9.47 -9.97
C ALA A 45 6.83 9.32 -11.29
N LEU A 46 5.52 9.23 -11.18
CA LEU A 46 4.64 9.16 -12.33
C LEU A 46 3.33 9.93 -12.09
N VAL A 47 2.66 10.28 -13.19
CA VAL A 47 1.31 10.82 -13.17
C VAL A 47 0.36 9.78 -13.75
N ALA A 48 -0.49 9.23 -12.90
CA ALA A 48 -1.42 8.16 -13.25
C ALA A 48 -2.74 8.66 -13.84
N SER A 49 -3.00 9.97 -13.84
CA SER A 49 -4.18 10.57 -14.46
C SER A 49 -3.95 10.87 -15.95
N ARG A 50 -5.03 10.91 -16.73
CA ARG A 50 -4.99 11.32 -18.14
C ARG A 50 -4.81 12.84 -18.26
N ASP A 51 -4.28 13.31 -19.38
CA ASP A 51 -4.04 14.74 -19.64
C ASP A 51 -5.32 15.60 -19.56
N ASN A 52 -6.49 15.02 -19.87
CA ASN A 52 -7.79 15.70 -19.79
C ASN A 52 -8.52 15.48 -18.45
N ASP A 53 -7.90 14.86 -17.47
CA ASP A 53 -8.43 14.77 -16.11
C ASP A 53 -8.34 16.15 -15.44
N PRO A 54 -9.42 16.67 -14.84
CA PRO A 54 -9.40 17.97 -14.17
C PRO A 54 -8.44 18.03 -12.97
N GLY A 55 -8.12 16.87 -12.36
CA GLY A 55 -7.18 16.76 -11.26
C GLY A 55 -6.04 15.81 -11.60
N ARG A 56 -4.85 16.13 -11.11
CA ARG A 56 -3.65 15.29 -11.26
C ARG A 56 -3.65 14.17 -10.22
N PHE A 57 -3.29 12.94 -10.63
CA PHE A 57 -2.93 11.85 -9.72
C PHE A 57 -1.43 11.61 -9.81
N PHE A 58 -0.70 12.05 -8.79
CA PHE A 58 0.75 11.87 -8.66
C PHE A 58 1.07 10.69 -7.76
N GLU A 59 2.07 9.90 -8.16
CA GLU A 59 2.61 8.76 -7.41
C GLU A 59 4.14 8.80 -7.46
N ASP A 60 4.79 8.44 -6.33
CA ASP A 60 6.25 8.26 -6.26
C ASP A 60 6.60 7.16 -5.25
N PHE A 61 7.69 6.45 -5.46
CA PHE A 61 8.02 5.21 -4.76
C PHE A 61 9.45 5.24 -4.21
N CYS A 62 9.66 4.52 -3.08
CA CYS A 62 10.99 4.24 -2.53
C CYS A 62 11.77 5.50 -2.13
N ASN A 63 11.10 6.48 -1.55
CA ASN A 63 11.68 7.75 -1.15
C ASN A 63 12.07 7.84 0.33
N TRP A 64 11.75 6.84 1.15
CA TRP A 64 11.95 6.84 2.60
C TRP A 64 13.39 7.14 3.02
N GLY A 65 14.39 6.61 2.31
CA GLY A 65 15.81 6.85 2.61
C GLY A 65 16.34 8.19 2.14
N ALA A 66 15.66 8.86 1.21
CA ALA A 66 16.02 10.20 0.71
C ALA A 66 15.29 11.32 1.43
N ILE A 67 14.12 11.03 2.02
CA ILE A 67 13.27 11.99 2.74
C ILE A 67 13.25 11.62 4.22
N GLY A 68 14.04 12.36 5.02
CA GLY A 68 14.26 12.06 6.43
C GLY A 68 12.99 12.09 7.29
N GLU A 69 11.97 12.84 6.87
CA GLU A 69 10.66 12.89 7.50
C GLU A 69 9.96 11.52 7.42
N PHE A 70 10.04 10.84 6.28
CA PHE A 70 9.48 9.50 6.09
C PHE A 70 10.23 8.46 6.92
N GLU A 71 11.56 8.48 6.86
CA GLU A 71 12.39 7.57 7.68
C GLU A 71 12.06 7.71 9.16
N ARG A 72 11.94 8.96 9.65
CA ARG A 72 11.62 9.22 11.04
C ARG A 72 10.28 8.64 11.43
N VAL A 73 9.21 8.89 10.65
CA VAL A 73 7.87 8.34 10.95
C VAL A 73 7.90 6.82 10.93
N ILE A 74 8.48 6.19 9.92
CA ILE A 74 8.57 4.72 9.82
C ILE A 74 9.23 4.11 11.05
N ARG A 75 10.31 4.73 11.57
CA ARG A 75 11.09 4.18 12.68
C ARG A 75 10.57 4.53 14.07
N THR A 76 9.79 5.61 14.23
CA THR A 76 9.51 6.15 15.57
C THR A 76 8.03 6.26 15.93
N SER A 77 7.11 6.15 14.95
CA SER A 77 5.68 6.36 15.19
C SER A 77 4.92 5.15 15.75
N GLY A 78 5.54 3.99 15.82
CA GLY A 78 4.86 2.76 16.26
C GLY A 78 4.09 2.02 15.16
N ILE A 79 3.94 2.56 13.94
CA ILE A 79 3.22 1.87 12.84
C ILE A 79 3.85 0.53 12.45
N ALA A 80 5.19 0.40 12.58
CA ALA A 80 5.87 -0.86 12.32
C ALA A 80 5.54 -1.91 13.39
N ALA A 81 5.48 -1.51 14.68
CA ALA A 81 5.08 -2.38 15.77
C ALA A 81 3.62 -2.85 15.59
N ASP A 82 2.70 -1.92 15.30
CA ASP A 82 1.30 -2.25 15.05
C ASP A 82 1.14 -3.19 13.84
N ALA A 83 1.93 -3.02 12.78
CA ALA A 83 1.96 -3.94 11.65
C ALA A 83 2.49 -5.35 12.06
N GLY A 84 3.52 -5.41 12.89
CA GLY A 84 4.04 -6.66 13.46
C GLY A 84 2.98 -7.42 14.26
N ASP A 85 2.30 -6.72 15.19
CA ASP A 85 1.20 -7.29 15.98
C ASP A 85 0.07 -7.83 15.09
N LEU A 86 -0.34 -7.08 14.06
CA LEU A 86 -1.38 -7.49 13.12
C LEU A 86 -0.98 -8.72 12.29
N MET A 87 0.26 -8.77 11.82
CA MET A 87 0.81 -9.91 11.06
C MET A 87 1.10 -11.12 11.97
N GLY A 88 1.26 -10.91 13.29
CA GLY A 88 1.75 -11.92 14.23
C GLY A 88 3.22 -12.27 13.97
N SER A 89 4.04 -11.27 13.68
CA SER A 89 5.45 -11.40 13.34
C SER A 89 6.34 -10.96 14.50
N ASP A 90 7.47 -11.62 14.70
CA ASP A 90 8.44 -11.28 15.75
C ASP A 90 9.32 -10.08 15.38
N PHE A 91 9.45 -9.77 14.09
CA PHE A 91 10.12 -8.56 13.60
C PHE A 91 9.44 -7.99 12.35
N VAL A 92 9.77 -6.74 12.01
CA VAL A 92 9.22 -6.08 10.81
C VAL A 92 10.35 -5.43 10.01
N ARG A 93 10.35 -5.74 8.71
CA ARG A 93 11.19 -5.08 7.71
C ARG A 93 10.37 -4.10 6.89
N LEU A 94 10.98 -2.99 6.55
CA LEU A 94 10.43 -2.10 5.53
C LEU A 94 10.68 -2.70 4.15
N PHE A 95 9.65 -2.82 3.32
CA PHE A 95 9.80 -3.20 1.92
C PHE A 95 9.96 -1.98 1.02
N HIS A 96 8.98 -1.10 0.98
CA HIS A 96 9.07 0.21 0.33
C HIS A 96 7.96 1.16 0.80
N ASP A 97 8.08 2.43 0.43
CA ASP A 97 7.06 3.45 0.59
C ASP A 97 6.46 3.88 -0.75
N HIS A 98 5.30 4.51 -0.68
CA HIS A 98 4.56 5.01 -1.82
C HIS A 98 3.83 6.31 -1.44
N VAL A 99 4.16 7.41 -2.10
CA VAL A 99 3.45 8.68 -2.01
C VAL A 99 2.32 8.70 -3.03
N LEU A 100 1.11 9.06 -2.60
CA LEU A 100 -0.09 9.11 -3.45
C LEU A 100 -0.79 10.47 -3.24
N VAL A 101 -0.84 11.29 -4.29
CA VAL A 101 -1.50 12.59 -4.23
C VAL A 101 -2.54 12.70 -5.35
N LYS A 102 -3.81 12.74 -4.97
CA LYS A 102 -4.91 13.08 -5.87
C LYS A 102 -5.31 14.53 -5.65
N GLU A 103 -5.10 15.37 -6.66
CA GLU A 103 -5.56 16.74 -6.62
C GLU A 103 -7.09 16.84 -6.75
N ALA A 104 -7.66 17.96 -6.28
CA ALA A 104 -9.09 18.17 -6.34
C ALA A 104 -9.65 18.02 -7.77
N GLY A 105 -10.73 17.27 -7.89
CA GLY A 105 -11.35 16.98 -9.17
C GLY A 105 -10.76 15.80 -9.94
N THR A 106 -9.75 15.11 -9.40
CA THR A 106 -9.20 13.88 -10.01
C THR A 106 -10.30 12.84 -10.21
N ARG A 107 -10.53 12.44 -11.45
CA ARG A 107 -11.49 11.38 -11.82
C ARG A 107 -10.85 10.01 -11.89
N GLN A 108 -9.52 9.95 -11.98
CA GLN A 108 -8.78 8.70 -12.08
C GLN A 108 -9.00 7.83 -10.85
N ARG A 109 -9.62 6.69 -11.05
CA ARG A 109 -9.80 5.66 -10.03
C ARG A 109 -8.52 4.82 -9.91
N THR A 110 -8.27 4.29 -8.73
CA THR A 110 -7.39 3.14 -8.55
C THR A 110 -8.26 1.90 -8.69
N PRO A 111 -8.07 1.05 -9.71
CA PRO A 111 -8.92 -0.11 -9.94
C PRO A 111 -8.73 -1.14 -8.82
N TRP A 112 -9.67 -2.08 -8.68
CA TRP A 112 -9.54 -3.21 -7.78
C TRP A 112 -8.28 -4.02 -8.09
N HIS A 113 -7.44 -4.24 -7.09
CA HIS A 113 -6.19 -4.98 -7.22
C HIS A 113 -5.74 -5.52 -5.86
N GLN A 114 -4.79 -6.44 -5.90
CA GLN A 114 -3.97 -6.87 -4.78
C GLN A 114 -2.57 -6.26 -4.95
N ASP A 115 -1.91 -5.90 -3.86
CA ASP A 115 -0.55 -5.33 -3.91
C ASP A 115 0.53 -6.39 -4.23
N GLN A 116 0.47 -7.55 -3.56
CA GLN A 116 1.55 -8.55 -3.58
C GLN A 116 1.87 -9.11 -4.98
N PRO A 117 0.93 -9.28 -5.92
CA PRO A 117 1.26 -9.67 -7.29
C PRO A 117 2.23 -8.73 -8.02
N TYR A 118 2.30 -7.46 -7.62
CA TYR A 118 3.28 -6.53 -8.18
C TYR A 118 4.69 -6.69 -7.62
N TYR A 119 4.87 -7.46 -6.53
CA TYR A 119 6.09 -7.49 -5.73
C TYR A 119 6.87 -8.79 -5.93
N ASN A 120 8.17 -8.71 -5.75
CA ASN A 120 9.08 -9.86 -5.74
C ASN A 120 9.18 -10.48 -4.33
N VAL A 121 8.04 -10.68 -3.67
CA VAL A 121 7.91 -11.18 -2.30
C VAL A 121 6.87 -12.28 -2.22
N ASP A 122 7.24 -13.42 -1.64
CA ASP A 122 6.34 -14.44 -1.11
C ASP A 122 6.32 -14.39 0.41
N GLY A 123 5.22 -14.87 0.99
CA GLY A 123 4.94 -14.87 2.42
C GLY A 123 3.53 -14.42 2.72
N SER A 124 3.06 -14.72 3.91
CA SER A 124 1.73 -14.35 4.41
C SER A 124 1.78 -13.21 5.45
N GLN A 125 2.94 -12.98 6.07
CA GLN A 125 3.14 -11.87 7.00
C GLN A 125 3.52 -10.61 6.22
N THR A 126 2.52 -10.03 5.55
CA THR A 126 2.66 -8.83 4.73
C THR A 126 1.60 -7.80 5.10
N CYS A 127 2.00 -6.55 5.28
CA CYS A 127 1.09 -5.48 5.68
C CYS A 127 1.41 -4.17 4.94
N SER A 128 0.40 -3.60 4.30
CA SER A 128 0.42 -2.23 3.80
C SER A 128 -0.25 -1.31 4.82
N VAL A 129 0.34 -0.16 5.10
CA VAL A 129 -0.24 0.89 5.94
C VAL A 129 -0.50 2.11 5.06
N TRP A 130 -1.74 2.58 5.04
CA TRP A 130 -2.13 3.79 4.29
C TRP A 130 -2.44 4.92 5.27
N ILE A 131 -1.68 6.01 5.17
CA ILE A 131 -1.63 7.14 6.10
C ILE A 131 -2.07 8.41 5.37
N PRO A 132 -3.33 8.84 5.46
CA PRO A 132 -3.77 10.12 4.91
C PRO A 132 -3.31 11.27 5.82
N VAL A 133 -2.92 12.40 5.22
CA VAL A 133 -2.64 13.65 5.93
C VAL A 133 -3.75 14.69 5.74
N ASP A 134 -4.73 14.41 4.92
CA ASP A 134 -5.93 15.19 4.72
C ASP A 134 -7.15 14.40 5.21
N PRO A 135 -8.25 15.04 5.64
CA PRO A 135 -9.50 14.36 5.94
C PRO A 135 -10.03 13.61 4.70
N VAL A 136 -10.39 12.35 4.86
CA VAL A 136 -10.86 11.49 3.77
C VAL A 136 -12.31 11.08 4.02
N PRO A 137 -13.26 11.67 3.29
CA PRO A 137 -14.66 11.26 3.40
C PRO A 137 -14.88 9.88 2.77
N ARG A 138 -15.99 9.25 3.14
CA ARG A 138 -16.34 7.89 2.73
C ARG A 138 -16.30 7.65 1.24
N GLU A 139 -16.71 8.59 0.44
CA GLU A 139 -16.74 8.49 -1.03
C GLU A 139 -15.37 8.58 -1.71
N SER A 140 -14.33 8.99 -0.96
CA SER A 140 -12.97 9.17 -1.48
C SER A 140 -11.94 8.25 -0.81
N THR A 141 -12.38 7.41 0.12
CA THR A 141 -11.50 6.49 0.86
C THR A 141 -11.12 5.26 0.03
N LEU A 142 -10.25 4.44 0.60
CA LEU A 142 -10.01 3.09 0.10
C LEU A 142 -11.21 2.19 0.43
N GLU A 143 -11.54 1.31 -0.49
CA GLU A 143 -12.51 0.23 -0.32
C GLU A 143 -11.76 -1.10 -0.36
N PHE A 144 -12.18 -2.06 0.49
CA PHE A 144 -11.57 -3.37 0.61
C PHE A 144 -12.63 -4.46 0.55
N VAL A 145 -12.34 -5.58 -0.13
CA VAL A 145 -13.20 -6.78 -0.07
C VAL A 145 -12.76 -7.63 1.11
N ALA A 146 -13.62 -7.73 2.13
CA ALA A 146 -13.35 -8.50 3.34
C ALA A 146 -13.01 -9.96 3.02
N GLY A 147 -11.96 -10.49 3.66
CA GLY A 147 -11.53 -11.88 3.51
C GLY A 147 -10.85 -12.24 2.17
N SER A 148 -10.75 -11.30 1.23
CA SER A 148 -10.19 -11.58 -0.10
C SER A 148 -8.71 -11.98 -0.10
N HIS A 149 -7.96 -11.65 0.95
CA HIS A 149 -6.56 -12.05 1.13
C HIS A 149 -6.38 -13.56 1.37
N LEU A 150 -7.44 -14.26 1.79
CA LEU A 150 -7.45 -15.71 1.98
C LEU A 150 -7.73 -16.47 0.66
N GLY A 151 -8.04 -15.73 -0.39
CA GLY A 151 -8.33 -16.26 -1.71
C GLY A 151 -7.09 -16.39 -2.60
N PRO A 152 -7.30 -16.63 -3.89
CA PRO A 152 -6.21 -16.76 -4.85
C PRO A 152 -5.54 -15.40 -5.16
N TRP A 153 -4.36 -15.48 -5.76
CA TRP A 153 -3.73 -14.33 -6.40
C TRP A 153 -4.45 -13.99 -7.69
N LEU A 154 -4.80 -12.72 -7.85
CA LEU A 154 -5.62 -12.23 -8.94
C LEU A 154 -4.80 -11.37 -9.92
N MET A 155 -5.19 -11.44 -11.19
CA MET A 155 -4.54 -10.72 -12.28
C MET A 155 -4.70 -9.21 -12.09
N PRO A 156 -3.60 -8.45 -11.92
CA PRO A 156 -3.66 -7.00 -11.84
C PRO A 156 -4.20 -6.37 -13.13
N ARG A 157 -4.91 -5.25 -12.99
CA ARG A 157 -5.39 -4.45 -14.12
C ARG A 157 -4.67 -3.11 -14.20
N THR A 158 -4.52 -2.57 -15.39
CA THR A 158 -3.97 -1.21 -15.54
C THR A 158 -4.97 -0.17 -15.08
N PHE A 159 -4.46 0.94 -14.53
CA PHE A 159 -5.30 2.05 -14.11
C PHE A 159 -6.06 2.71 -15.26
N MET A 160 -5.53 2.68 -16.50
CA MET A 160 -6.08 3.42 -17.62
C MET A 160 -6.97 2.58 -18.54
N ASP A 161 -6.63 1.31 -18.77
CA ASP A 161 -7.25 0.52 -19.83
C ASP A 161 -7.94 -0.75 -19.31
N GLN A 162 -7.90 -1.01 -17.99
CA GLN A 162 -8.41 -2.21 -17.32
C GLN A 162 -7.89 -3.54 -17.93
N GLN A 163 -6.77 -3.48 -18.64
CA GLN A 163 -6.10 -4.64 -19.20
C GLN A 163 -5.09 -5.20 -18.20
N ALA A 164 -4.77 -6.48 -18.31
CA ALA A 164 -3.66 -7.06 -17.56
C ALA A 164 -2.40 -6.25 -17.91
N LYS A 165 -1.80 -5.66 -16.89
CA LYS A 165 -0.59 -4.85 -17.04
C LYS A 165 0.48 -5.74 -17.73
N TRP A 166 1.71 -5.62 -17.49
CA TRP A 166 2.80 -6.44 -18.09
C TRP A 166 2.87 -7.92 -17.59
N PHE A 167 1.79 -8.43 -17.02
CA PHE A 167 1.68 -9.81 -16.58
C PHE A 167 1.35 -10.71 -17.76
N PRO A 168 1.99 -11.89 -17.91
CA PRO A 168 1.61 -12.87 -18.92
C PRO A 168 0.16 -13.30 -18.74
N GLU A 169 -0.60 -13.33 -19.84
CA GLU A 169 -1.99 -13.77 -19.80
C GLU A 169 -2.11 -15.18 -19.19
N GLY A 170 -3.04 -15.38 -18.28
CA GLY A 170 -3.26 -16.65 -17.59
C GLY A 170 -2.23 -16.97 -16.49
N SER A 171 -1.30 -16.06 -16.14
CA SER A 171 -0.35 -16.28 -15.06
C SER A 171 -1.00 -16.29 -13.67
N LEU A 172 -2.12 -15.60 -13.50
CA LEU A 172 -2.92 -15.51 -12.28
C LEU A 172 -4.40 -15.65 -12.61
N GLN A 173 -5.24 -15.82 -11.60
CA GLN A 173 -6.70 -15.91 -11.82
C GLN A 173 -7.29 -14.56 -12.21
N ASP A 174 -8.38 -14.59 -12.97
CA ASP A 174 -9.07 -13.36 -13.36
C ASP A 174 -9.69 -12.65 -12.15
N LEU A 175 -9.60 -11.33 -12.17
CA LEU A 175 -10.25 -10.48 -11.19
C LEU A 175 -11.77 -10.52 -11.40
N PRO A 176 -12.58 -10.82 -10.36
CA PRO A 176 -14.03 -10.72 -10.48
C PRO A 176 -14.49 -9.27 -10.75
N ASP A 177 -15.62 -9.12 -11.40
CA ASP A 177 -16.21 -7.79 -11.62
C ASP A 177 -16.94 -7.34 -10.35
N ILE A 178 -16.16 -6.77 -9.41
CA ILE A 178 -16.66 -6.32 -8.11
C ILE A 178 -17.64 -5.13 -8.30
N GLU A 179 -17.39 -4.25 -9.25
CA GLU A 179 -18.25 -3.08 -9.47
C GLU A 179 -19.64 -3.46 -9.96
N ALA A 180 -19.74 -4.49 -10.82
CA ALA A 180 -21.02 -4.97 -11.31
C ALA A 180 -21.79 -5.83 -10.29
N ASN A 181 -21.08 -6.42 -9.30
CA ASN A 181 -21.65 -7.37 -8.36
C ASN A 181 -21.36 -6.98 -6.91
N ARG A 182 -21.41 -5.68 -6.59
CA ARG A 182 -21.02 -5.14 -5.26
C ARG A 182 -21.81 -5.74 -4.08
N ASP A 183 -23.04 -6.16 -4.31
CA ASP A 183 -23.93 -6.81 -3.34
C ASP A 183 -23.54 -8.26 -3.00
N GLU A 184 -22.67 -8.87 -3.79
CA GLU A 184 -22.10 -10.20 -3.52
C GLU A 184 -20.84 -10.13 -2.62
N PHE A 185 -20.32 -8.94 -2.34
CA PHE A 185 -19.08 -8.72 -1.59
C PHE A 185 -19.32 -7.89 -0.32
N GLU A 186 -18.71 -8.30 0.78
CA GLU A 186 -18.61 -7.45 1.95
C GLU A 186 -17.51 -6.40 1.73
N ILE A 187 -17.90 -5.14 1.53
CA ILE A 187 -16.96 -4.04 1.24
C ILE A 187 -16.77 -3.17 2.48
N LEU A 188 -15.54 -3.20 2.98
CA LEU A 188 -15.09 -2.35 4.09
C LEU A 188 -14.60 -1.00 3.55
N ALA A 189 -14.91 0.07 4.26
CA ALA A 189 -14.40 1.41 3.98
C ALA A 189 -14.61 2.30 5.22
N TRP A 190 -13.73 3.27 5.42
CA TRP A 190 -13.79 4.16 6.59
C TRP A 190 -13.59 5.62 6.19
N GLU A 191 -14.35 6.52 6.81
CA GLU A 191 -13.95 7.92 6.87
C GLU A 191 -12.72 8.04 7.76
N LEU A 192 -11.77 8.90 7.38
CA LEU A 192 -10.51 9.04 8.10
C LEU A 192 -10.19 10.51 8.35
N GLU A 193 -9.70 10.77 9.56
CA GLU A 193 -9.08 12.03 9.94
C GLU A 193 -7.55 11.89 9.95
N PRO A 194 -6.79 12.99 9.79
CA PRO A 194 -5.35 12.96 9.97
C PRO A 194 -4.94 12.35 11.32
N GLY A 195 -4.08 11.34 11.27
CA GLY A 195 -3.71 10.52 12.43
C GLY A 195 -4.32 9.12 12.43
N ASP A 196 -5.42 8.91 11.71
CA ASP A 196 -5.95 7.58 11.44
C ASP A 196 -5.15 6.89 10.34
N SER A 197 -5.12 5.56 10.35
CA SER A 197 -4.48 4.80 9.26
C SER A 197 -5.24 3.50 9.00
N VAL A 198 -5.17 3.03 7.75
CA VAL A 198 -5.69 1.72 7.39
C VAL A 198 -4.53 0.76 7.20
N PHE A 199 -4.58 -0.36 7.91
CA PHE A 199 -3.65 -1.48 7.77
C PHE A 199 -4.34 -2.58 7.00
N PHE A 200 -3.68 -3.12 5.98
CA PHE A 200 -4.27 -4.19 5.18
C PHE A 200 -3.21 -5.17 4.66
N HIS A 201 -3.62 -6.42 4.57
CA HIS A 201 -2.79 -7.48 4.00
C HIS A 201 -2.56 -7.22 2.50
N MET A 202 -1.37 -7.45 1.98
CA MET A 202 -1.03 -7.11 0.58
C MET A 202 -1.82 -7.92 -0.46
N LEU A 203 -2.48 -9.01 -0.06
CA LEU A 203 -3.42 -9.76 -0.90
C LEU A 203 -4.88 -9.33 -0.72
N THR A 204 -5.20 -8.36 0.15
CA THR A 204 -6.56 -7.84 0.24
C THR A 204 -6.89 -7.05 -1.01
N LEU A 205 -7.95 -7.44 -1.72
CA LEU A 205 -8.48 -6.68 -2.85
C LEU A 205 -8.92 -5.31 -2.37
N HIS A 206 -8.39 -4.27 -3.01
CA HIS A 206 -8.74 -2.90 -2.68
C HIS A 206 -8.77 -2.00 -3.90
N ALA A 207 -9.51 -0.90 -3.77
CA ALA A 207 -9.70 0.12 -4.79
C ALA A 207 -9.85 1.49 -4.16
N ALA A 208 -9.77 2.55 -4.99
CA ALA A 208 -10.08 3.91 -4.54
C ALA A 208 -10.76 4.71 -5.62
N GLY A 209 -11.76 5.50 -5.25
CA GLY A 209 -12.39 6.47 -6.12
C GLY A 209 -11.46 7.61 -6.56
N GLY A 210 -12.00 8.50 -7.39
CA GLY A 210 -11.40 9.80 -7.63
C GLY A 210 -11.39 10.66 -6.35
N ALA A 211 -11.02 11.93 -6.46
CA ALA A 211 -10.97 12.84 -5.33
C ALA A 211 -11.68 14.17 -5.67
N THR A 212 -12.70 14.52 -4.90
CA THR A 212 -13.40 15.82 -5.02
C THR A 212 -12.60 16.94 -4.35
N ARG A 213 -11.76 16.59 -3.37
CA ARG A 213 -10.81 17.47 -2.68
C ARG A 213 -9.42 16.91 -2.81
N ARG A 214 -8.38 17.70 -2.57
CA ARG A 214 -7.00 17.21 -2.48
C ARG A 214 -6.92 16.12 -1.43
N ARG A 215 -6.30 15.00 -1.78
CA ARG A 215 -6.06 13.85 -0.89
C ARG A 215 -4.60 13.42 -1.01
N ARG A 216 -3.83 13.69 0.02
CA ARG A 216 -2.43 13.27 0.14
C ARG A 216 -2.35 12.09 1.08
N ALA A 217 -1.62 11.07 0.69
CA ALA A 217 -1.36 9.91 1.52
C ALA A 217 0.07 9.40 1.34
N PHE A 218 0.63 8.91 2.43
CA PHE A 218 1.86 8.14 2.47
C PHE A 218 1.52 6.71 2.80
N SER A 219 2.00 5.77 2.03
CA SER A 219 1.72 4.36 2.26
C SER A 219 3.04 3.60 2.41
N VAL A 220 3.11 2.71 3.41
CA VAL A 220 4.31 1.93 3.75
C VAL A 220 3.99 0.44 3.64
N ARG A 221 4.92 -0.34 3.07
CA ARG A 221 4.82 -1.80 2.96
C ARG A 221 5.78 -2.43 3.94
N PHE A 222 5.24 -3.29 4.81
CA PHE A 222 5.97 -4.02 5.82
C PHE A 222 5.94 -5.52 5.57
N LEU A 223 7.02 -6.19 5.93
CA LEU A 223 7.22 -7.64 5.79
C LEU A 223 7.60 -8.24 7.14
N GLY A 224 7.03 -9.39 7.44
CA GLY A 224 7.34 -10.17 8.65
C GLY A 224 8.30 -11.33 8.39
N ASP A 225 8.31 -12.29 9.33
CA ASP A 225 9.30 -13.37 9.45
C ASP A 225 9.28 -14.36 8.29
N ASP A 226 8.09 -14.61 7.70
CA ASP A 226 7.91 -15.61 6.64
C ASP A 226 8.18 -15.04 5.24
N ALA A 227 8.45 -13.73 5.14
CA ALA A 227 8.64 -13.08 3.86
C ALA A 227 9.98 -13.47 3.22
N THR A 228 9.91 -13.91 1.96
CA THR A 228 11.06 -14.36 1.19
C THR A 228 11.14 -13.69 -0.18
N HIS A 229 12.37 -13.59 -0.73
CA HIS A 229 12.58 -13.07 -2.06
C HIS A 229 12.02 -14.02 -3.12
N ALA A 230 11.14 -13.51 -3.97
CA ALA A 230 10.47 -14.26 -5.02
C ALA A 230 10.55 -13.54 -6.37
N PRO A 231 11.64 -13.73 -7.13
CA PRO A 231 11.73 -13.19 -8.49
C PRO A 231 10.55 -13.66 -9.33
N ARG A 232 9.92 -12.74 -10.05
CA ARG A 232 8.74 -13.03 -10.86
C ARG A 232 9.12 -13.26 -12.32
N ALA A 233 8.30 -14.06 -13.02
CA ALA A 233 8.38 -14.19 -14.47
C ALA A 233 7.88 -12.94 -15.21
N TRP A 234 7.36 -11.97 -14.48
CA TRP A 234 6.86 -10.69 -14.97
C TRP A 234 7.56 -9.52 -14.27
N LYS A 235 7.41 -8.32 -14.85
CA LYS A 235 7.95 -7.10 -14.28
C LYS A 235 7.28 -6.76 -12.94
N THR A 236 8.08 -6.44 -11.92
CA THR A 236 7.59 -5.97 -10.61
C THR A 236 7.50 -4.43 -10.54
N SER A 237 6.78 -3.90 -9.57
CA SER A 237 6.68 -2.47 -9.31
C SER A 237 6.53 -2.22 -7.81
N PRO A 238 7.53 -1.63 -7.12
CA PRO A 238 8.78 -1.12 -7.69
C PRO A 238 9.73 -2.25 -8.15
N GLU A 239 10.59 -1.91 -9.12
CA GLU A 239 11.72 -2.77 -9.50
C GLU A 239 12.92 -2.50 -8.59
N PHE A 240 13.67 -3.55 -8.28
CA PHE A 240 14.95 -3.50 -7.58
C PHE A 240 16.04 -4.11 -8.47
N PRO A 241 16.61 -3.33 -9.42
CA PRO A 241 17.61 -3.85 -10.35
C PRO A 241 18.82 -4.44 -9.62
N GLY A 242 19.28 -5.61 -10.06
CA GLY A 242 20.43 -6.30 -9.47
C GLY A 242 20.13 -7.14 -8.23
N LEU A 243 18.95 -6.98 -7.59
CA LEU A 243 18.63 -7.70 -6.36
C LEU A 243 18.70 -9.23 -6.51
N VAL A 244 18.35 -9.77 -7.68
CA VAL A 244 18.40 -11.21 -7.95
C VAL A 244 19.82 -11.77 -7.90
N ASP A 245 20.83 -10.94 -8.14
CA ASP A 245 22.26 -11.33 -8.10
C ASP A 245 22.78 -11.30 -6.65
N GLU A 246 22.16 -10.51 -5.77
CA GLU A 246 22.57 -10.32 -4.38
C GLU A 246 21.75 -11.18 -3.41
N LEU A 247 20.48 -11.45 -3.73
CA LEU A 247 19.55 -12.19 -2.89
C LEU A 247 18.90 -13.34 -3.68
N PRO A 248 19.24 -14.60 -3.41
CA PRO A 248 18.65 -15.74 -4.11
C PRO A 248 17.14 -15.87 -3.90
N ALA A 249 16.46 -16.49 -4.86
CA ALA A 249 15.05 -16.86 -4.71
C ALA A 249 14.82 -17.75 -3.48
N GLY A 250 13.78 -17.46 -2.70
CA GLY A 250 13.44 -18.15 -1.46
C GLY A 250 14.27 -17.73 -0.25
N ALA A 251 15.26 -16.86 -0.41
CA ALA A 251 16.02 -16.34 0.74
C ALA A 251 15.17 -15.35 1.56
N PRO A 252 15.37 -15.29 2.90
CA PRO A 252 14.81 -14.19 3.70
C PRO A 252 15.20 -12.82 3.15
N LEU A 253 14.34 -11.83 3.29
CA LEU A 253 14.58 -10.49 2.74
C LEU A 253 15.57 -9.67 3.61
N GLU A 254 16.70 -10.28 3.95
CA GLU A 254 17.80 -9.66 4.71
C GLU A 254 18.74 -8.91 3.77
N HIS A 255 18.36 -7.68 3.44
CA HIS A 255 19.09 -6.85 2.50
C HIS A 255 19.03 -5.37 2.92
N PRO A 256 20.05 -4.53 2.64
CA PRO A 256 20.03 -3.10 2.98
C PRO A 256 18.83 -2.32 2.40
N LEU A 257 18.26 -2.77 1.28
CA LEU A 257 17.04 -2.20 0.71
C LEU A 257 15.81 -2.43 1.60
N PHE A 258 15.82 -3.45 2.45
CA PHE A 258 14.72 -3.87 3.31
C PHE A 258 15.13 -3.87 4.79
N PRO A 259 15.42 -2.68 5.35
CA PRO A 259 15.95 -2.60 6.70
C PRO A 259 14.96 -3.09 7.74
N LEU A 260 15.49 -3.67 8.82
CA LEU A 260 14.73 -3.94 10.03
C LEU A 260 14.28 -2.60 10.62
N VAL A 261 12.99 -2.49 10.94
CA VAL A 261 12.41 -1.26 11.49
C VAL A 261 11.67 -1.51 12.81
N TRP A 262 11.46 -2.77 13.17
CA TRP A 262 10.91 -3.19 14.46
C TRP A 262 11.22 -4.69 14.72
N PRO A 263 11.48 -5.11 16.02
CA PRO A 263 12.22 -4.38 17.04
C PRO A 263 13.63 -4.15 16.62
#